data_58e7eb29ee4713077e0a8cae18af8928
#
_entry.id   58e7eb29ee4713077e0a8cae18af8928
#
_cell.length_a   1.000
_cell.length_b   1.000
_cell.length_c   1.000
_cell.angle_alpha   90.00
_cell.angle_beta   90.00
_cell.angle_gamma   90.00
#
_symmetry.space_group_name_H-M   'P 1'
#
loop_
_entity.id
_entity.type
_entity.pdbx_description
1 polymer ?
#
loop_
_entity_poly.entity_id
_entity_poly.type
_entity_poly.pdbx_seq_one_letter_code
_entity_poly.pdbx_strand_id
1 'polypeptide(L)'
;MTIFARYPSLADIPVVISGGASGIGESLVRNFAAQGARVGFVDIAVEAGDKLAAELTAAGQAVRFTRCDVTDVEAYRAAIAGFATAHGDALVLVNNAAHDQRHNWDEVTPAYWDDRMAVNLRHAFFAMQAVAPGMAKAGRGSIINLGSISWMIMTPQLPLYETAKAAMHGLTRSMARELGKSAIRVNSLVPGAIITQRQLELWLDDASLKGIEAEQALAGLVYPDDVSRMALFLAAQDSAMISAQQFLVDGGWANG
;
A
#
# COMPACT_ATOMS: atom_id res chain seq x y z
N MET A 1 24.66 -3.32 -1.09
CA MET A 1 23.54 -3.72 -0.21
C MET A 1 22.91 -2.45 0.34
N THR A 2 21.66 -2.18 0.02
CA THR A 2 20.94 -1.03 0.59
C THR A 2 20.61 -1.37 2.05
N ILE A 3 21.10 -0.57 3.00
CA ILE A 3 20.84 -0.79 4.42
C ILE A 3 19.59 -0.02 4.82
N PHE A 4 18.53 -0.75 5.16
CA PHE A 4 17.32 -0.17 5.76
C PHE A 4 17.53 0.13 7.24
N ALA A 5 16.80 1.13 7.75
CA ALA A 5 16.67 1.33 9.19
C ALA A 5 16.05 0.08 9.85
N ARG A 6 16.50 -0.24 11.05
CA ARG A 6 15.91 -1.29 11.88
C ARG A 6 14.97 -0.64 12.89
N TYR A 7 13.74 -1.15 12.93
CA TYR A 7 12.71 -0.72 13.87
C TYR A 7 12.36 -1.88 14.82
N PRO A 8 12.96 -1.96 16.01
CA PRO A 8 12.67 -3.06 16.95
C PRO A 8 11.18 -3.21 17.27
N SER A 9 10.42 -2.11 17.18
CA SER A 9 8.97 -2.08 17.39
C SER A 9 8.16 -2.83 16.31
N LEU A 10 8.77 -3.25 15.19
CA LEU A 10 8.15 -4.04 14.14
C LEU A 10 8.39 -5.55 14.30
N ALA A 11 9.29 -5.98 15.17
CA ALA A 11 9.51 -7.40 15.42
C ALA A 11 8.24 -8.05 16.01
N ASP A 12 7.86 -9.21 15.48
CA ASP A 12 6.66 -9.98 15.87
C ASP A 12 5.32 -9.26 15.71
N ILE A 13 5.28 -8.13 14.97
CA ILE A 13 4.03 -7.39 14.72
C ILE A 13 3.26 -8.05 13.57
N PRO A 14 1.94 -8.37 13.76
CA PRO A 14 1.10 -8.81 12.65
C PRO A 14 0.82 -7.66 11.68
N VAL A 15 1.16 -7.88 10.41
CA VAL A 15 1.00 -6.92 9.31
C VAL A 15 0.11 -7.52 8.23
N VAL A 16 -0.87 -6.77 7.72
CA VAL A 16 -1.68 -7.15 6.56
C VAL A 16 -1.40 -6.19 5.41
N ILE A 17 -1.12 -6.75 4.21
CA ILE A 17 -0.81 -5.98 3.00
C ILE A 17 -1.72 -6.45 1.86
N SER A 18 -2.39 -5.53 1.17
CA SER A 18 -3.12 -5.84 -0.06
C SER A 18 -2.27 -5.56 -1.31
N GLY A 19 -2.40 -6.41 -2.34
CA GLY A 19 -1.60 -6.29 -3.58
C GLY A 19 -0.12 -6.57 -3.34
N GLY A 20 0.19 -7.65 -2.61
CA GLY A 20 1.54 -7.92 -2.10
C GLY A 20 2.43 -8.75 -3.03
N ALA A 21 1.95 -9.23 -4.19
CA ALA A 21 2.68 -10.19 -5.01
C ALA A 21 3.68 -9.56 -6.01
N SER A 22 3.63 -8.25 -6.22
CA SER A 22 4.50 -7.57 -7.19
C SER A 22 4.79 -6.11 -6.84
N GLY A 23 5.80 -5.53 -7.47
CA GLY A 23 6.09 -4.09 -7.43
C GLY A 23 6.27 -3.53 -6.02
N ILE A 24 5.54 -2.46 -5.70
CA ILE A 24 5.57 -1.83 -4.37
C ILE A 24 5.12 -2.83 -3.30
N GLY A 25 4.07 -3.61 -3.57
CA GLY A 25 3.52 -4.57 -2.63
C GLY A 25 4.53 -5.68 -2.27
N GLU A 26 5.23 -6.25 -3.24
CA GLU A 26 6.29 -7.22 -3.00
C GLU A 26 7.42 -6.64 -2.15
N SER A 27 7.87 -5.41 -2.47
CA SER A 27 8.88 -4.72 -1.67
C SER A 27 8.41 -4.50 -0.23
N LEU A 28 7.14 -4.12 -0.02
CA LEU A 28 6.55 -3.99 1.32
C LEU A 28 6.58 -5.32 2.07
N VAL A 29 6.11 -6.43 1.45
CA VAL A 29 6.12 -7.76 2.07
C VAL A 29 7.53 -8.16 2.48
N ARG A 30 8.52 -8.05 1.58
CA ARG A 30 9.91 -8.39 1.84
C ARG A 30 10.50 -7.56 2.98
N ASN A 31 10.25 -6.26 2.97
CA ASN A 31 10.86 -5.34 3.93
C ASN A 31 10.22 -5.43 5.32
N PHE A 32 8.90 -5.63 5.44
CA PHE A 32 8.27 -5.91 6.72
C PHE A 32 8.73 -7.27 7.28
N ALA A 33 8.80 -8.30 6.45
CA ALA A 33 9.31 -9.61 6.87
C ALA A 33 10.78 -9.54 7.33
N ALA A 34 11.63 -8.75 6.66
CA ALA A 34 13.01 -8.52 7.06
C ALA A 34 13.15 -7.76 8.40
N GLN A 35 12.12 -7.01 8.84
CA GLN A 35 12.06 -6.43 10.19
C GLN A 35 11.66 -7.45 11.27
N GLY A 36 11.33 -8.69 10.88
CA GLY A 36 10.83 -9.72 11.79
C GLY A 36 9.32 -9.64 12.03
N ALA A 37 8.59 -8.91 11.22
CA ALA A 37 7.12 -8.86 11.29
C ALA A 37 6.49 -10.17 10.79
N ARG A 38 5.29 -10.48 11.26
CA ARG A 38 4.47 -11.59 10.78
C ARG A 38 3.53 -11.06 9.70
N VAL A 39 3.82 -11.35 8.44
CA VAL A 39 3.17 -10.71 7.29
C VAL A 39 2.13 -11.63 6.67
N GLY A 40 0.86 -11.19 6.67
CA GLY A 40 -0.19 -11.72 5.81
C GLY A 40 -0.38 -10.80 4.60
N PHE A 41 -0.41 -11.35 3.40
CA PHE A 41 -0.70 -10.55 2.22
C PHE A 41 -1.67 -11.23 1.26
N VAL A 42 -2.43 -10.39 0.54
CA VAL A 42 -3.36 -10.84 -0.48
C VAL A 42 -2.98 -10.29 -1.85
N ASP A 43 -3.27 -11.06 -2.88
CA ASP A 43 -3.16 -10.65 -4.29
C ASP A 43 -4.03 -11.56 -5.17
N ILE A 44 -4.30 -11.14 -6.41
CA ILE A 44 -4.94 -11.97 -7.44
C ILE A 44 -3.92 -12.83 -8.20
N ALA A 45 -2.64 -12.43 -8.19
CA ALA A 45 -1.54 -13.10 -8.89
C ALA A 45 -1.04 -14.31 -8.08
N VAL A 46 -1.68 -15.47 -8.29
CA VAL A 46 -1.45 -16.68 -7.49
C VAL A 46 0.00 -17.15 -7.54
N GLU A 47 0.54 -17.36 -8.74
CA GLU A 47 1.91 -17.89 -8.91
C GLU A 47 2.97 -16.99 -8.27
N ALA A 48 2.86 -15.68 -8.46
CA ALA A 48 3.78 -14.70 -7.86
C ALA A 48 3.65 -14.66 -6.34
N GLY A 49 2.41 -14.69 -5.81
CA GLY A 49 2.14 -14.71 -4.39
C GLY A 49 2.66 -15.95 -3.69
N ASP A 50 2.40 -17.14 -4.25
CA ASP A 50 2.89 -18.42 -3.74
C ASP A 50 4.42 -18.48 -3.75
N LYS A 51 5.04 -18.05 -4.84
CA LYS A 51 6.50 -18.00 -4.98
C LYS A 51 7.14 -17.11 -3.92
N LEU A 52 6.60 -15.90 -3.74
CA LEU A 52 7.11 -14.94 -2.75
C LEU A 52 6.96 -15.50 -1.31
N ALA A 53 5.80 -16.05 -0.99
CA ALA A 53 5.56 -16.62 0.34
C ALA A 53 6.47 -17.82 0.62
N ALA A 54 6.65 -18.72 -0.36
CA ALA A 54 7.55 -19.87 -0.23
C ALA A 54 9.00 -19.46 -0.04
N GLU A 55 9.50 -18.49 -0.82
CA GLU A 55 10.86 -17.95 -0.71
C GLU A 55 11.13 -17.39 0.69
N LEU A 56 10.25 -16.52 1.18
CA LEU A 56 10.42 -15.84 2.46
C LEU A 56 10.26 -16.82 3.64
N THR A 57 9.35 -17.78 3.53
CA THR A 57 9.18 -18.83 4.55
C THR A 57 10.42 -19.75 4.60
N ALA A 58 10.99 -20.11 3.46
CA ALA A 58 12.23 -20.89 3.42
C ALA A 58 13.41 -20.13 4.03
N ALA A 59 13.40 -18.79 4.00
CA ALA A 59 14.36 -17.93 4.69
C ALA A 59 14.06 -17.76 6.21
N GLY A 60 13.08 -18.48 6.76
CA GLY A 60 12.70 -18.43 8.17
C GLY A 60 11.82 -17.27 8.57
N GLN A 61 11.24 -16.56 7.62
CA GLN A 61 10.35 -15.41 7.88
C GLN A 61 8.89 -15.86 7.99
N ALA A 62 8.12 -15.20 8.86
CA ALA A 62 6.71 -15.51 9.09
C ALA A 62 5.82 -14.81 8.06
N VAL A 63 5.69 -15.40 6.88
CA VAL A 63 4.93 -14.85 5.75
C VAL A 63 3.82 -15.81 5.33
N ARG A 64 2.65 -15.27 5.01
CA ARG A 64 1.50 -16.03 4.51
C ARG A 64 0.83 -15.29 3.37
N PHE A 65 0.59 -16.01 2.26
CA PHE A 65 -0.17 -15.54 1.12
C PHE A 65 -1.60 -16.12 1.15
N THR A 66 -2.56 -15.32 0.68
CA THR A 66 -3.92 -15.79 0.36
C THR A 66 -4.34 -15.14 -0.95
N ARG A 67 -4.71 -15.95 -1.95
CA ARG A 67 -5.33 -15.43 -3.16
C ARG A 67 -6.64 -14.73 -2.79
N CYS A 68 -6.77 -13.45 -3.15
CA CYS A 68 -8.00 -12.69 -2.92
C CYS A 68 -8.10 -11.53 -3.91
N ASP A 69 -9.28 -11.37 -4.49
CA ASP A 69 -9.68 -10.15 -5.15
C ASP A 69 -10.25 -9.20 -4.09
N VAL A 70 -9.59 -8.07 -3.86
CA VAL A 70 -10.00 -7.09 -2.84
C VAL A 70 -11.33 -6.40 -3.16
N THR A 71 -11.85 -6.54 -4.38
CA THR A 71 -13.18 -6.05 -4.76
C THR A 71 -14.29 -6.89 -4.17
N ASP A 72 -14.03 -8.17 -3.85
CA ASP A 72 -14.89 -9.02 -3.04
C ASP A 72 -14.60 -8.76 -1.56
N VAL A 73 -15.43 -7.91 -0.96
CA VAL A 73 -15.28 -7.46 0.43
C VAL A 73 -15.34 -8.62 1.42
N GLU A 74 -16.21 -9.60 1.20
CA GLU A 74 -16.37 -10.73 2.13
C GLU A 74 -15.20 -11.70 2.03
N ALA A 75 -14.70 -11.98 0.83
CA ALA A 75 -13.47 -12.77 0.64
C ALA A 75 -12.27 -12.07 1.29
N TYR A 76 -12.18 -10.74 1.16
CA TYR A 76 -11.08 -9.99 1.77
C TYR A 76 -11.15 -9.99 3.31
N ARG A 77 -12.34 -9.82 3.89
CA ARG A 77 -12.55 -9.97 5.35
C ARG A 77 -12.18 -11.36 5.83
N ALA A 78 -12.56 -12.40 5.10
CA ALA A 78 -12.20 -13.78 5.43
C ALA A 78 -10.68 -14.01 5.38
N ALA A 79 -9.97 -13.44 4.40
CA ALA A 79 -8.51 -13.49 4.32
C ALA A 79 -7.85 -12.79 5.53
N ILE A 80 -8.32 -11.60 5.91
CA ILE A 80 -7.84 -10.87 7.11
C ILE A 80 -8.06 -11.70 8.38
N ALA A 81 -9.23 -12.32 8.55
CA ALA A 81 -9.52 -13.19 9.68
C ALA A 81 -8.62 -14.45 9.70
N GLY A 82 -8.33 -15.02 8.53
CA GLY A 82 -7.37 -16.12 8.38
C GLY A 82 -5.96 -15.75 8.80
N PHE A 83 -5.51 -14.52 8.49
CA PHE A 83 -4.23 -14.01 8.98
C PHE A 83 -4.25 -13.77 10.49
N ALA A 84 -5.35 -13.23 11.02
CA ALA A 84 -5.49 -13.04 12.47
C ALA A 84 -5.41 -14.36 13.23
N THR A 85 -5.97 -15.46 12.69
CA THR A 85 -5.84 -16.81 13.28
C THR A 85 -4.39 -17.30 13.28
N ALA A 86 -3.62 -17.00 12.23
CA ALA A 86 -2.25 -17.50 12.08
C ALA A 86 -1.21 -16.62 12.80
N HIS A 87 -1.41 -15.30 12.82
CA HIS A 87 -0.41 -14.32 13.23
C HIS A 87 -0.85 -13.44 14.42
N GLY A 88 -2.12 -13.50 14.81
CA GLY A 88 -2.77 -12.56 15.73
C GLY A 88 -3.40 -11.39 14.99
N ASP A 89 -4.23 -10.61 15.71
CA ASP A 89 -4.90 -9.43 15.16
C ASP A 89 -3.91 -8.45 14.53
N ALA A 90 -4.21 -7.99 13.32
CA ALA A 90 -3.33 -7.05 12.61
C ALA A 90 -3.12 -5.77 13.41
N LEU A 91 -1.87 -5.38 13.60
CA LEU A 91 -1.48 -4.10 14.21
C LEU A 91 -0.94 -3.10 13.17
N VAL A 92 -0.64 -3.58 11.97
CA VAL A 92 -0.34 -2.75 10.80
C VAL A 92 -1.19 -3.22 9.63
N LEU A 93 -1.83 -2.27 8.95
CA LEU A 93 -2.54 -2.49 7.69
C LEU A 93 -1.93 -1.60 6.61
N VAL A 94 -1.56 -2.18 5.47
CA VAL A 94 -1.12 -1.44 4.29
C VAL A 94 -2.11 -1.69 3.14
N ASN A 95 -2.93 -0.69 2.84
CA ASN A 95 -3.84 -0.68 1.70
C ASN A 95 -3.07 -0.25 0.45
N ASN A 96 -2.47 -1.23 -0.23
CA ASN A 96 -1.62 -1.01 -1.40
C ASN A 96 -2.29 -1.45 -2.72
N ALA A 97 -3.18 -2.45 -2.71
CA ALA A 97 -3.84 -2.93 -3.93
C ALA A 97 -4.49 -1.78 -4.71
N ALA A 98 -4.19 -1.71 -6.01
CA ALA A 98 -4.72 -0.71 -6.91
C ALA A 98 -4.53 -1.14 -8.37
N HIS A 99 -5.25 -0.49 -9.28
CA HIS A 99 -5.13 -0.73 -10.72
C HIS A 99 -5.23 0.58 -11.49
N ASP A 100 -4.15 0.98 -12.13
CA ASP A 100 -3.94 2.23 -12.86
C ASP A 100 -4.20 2.10 -14.37
N GLN A 101 -5.20 1.31 -14.75
CA GLN A 101 -5.54 1.14 -16.17
C GLN A 101 -5.94 2.48 -16.80
N ARG A 102 -5.25 2.82 -17.88
CA ARG A 102 -5.55 4.02 -18.68
C ARG A 102 -6.84 3.83 -19.46
N HIS A 103 -7.65 4.88 -19.55
CA HIS A 103 -8.93 4.87 -20.26
C HIS A 103 -9.35 6.28 -20.66
N ASN A 104 -10.20 6.36 -21.72
CA ASN A 104 -10.82 7.60 -22.13
C ASN A 104 -12.02 7.92 -21.21
N TRP A 105 -12.17 9.18 -20.84
CA TRP A 105 -13.24 9.61 -19.92
C TRP A 105 -14.65 9.44 -20.49
N ASP A 106 -14.81 9.60 -21.81
CA ASP A 106 -16.08 9.51 -22.54
C ASP A 106 -16.55 8.07 -22.81
N GLU A 107 -15.69 7.08 -22.57
CA GLU A 107 -16.00 5.65 -22.70
C GLU A 107 -16.36 5.00 -21.34
N VAL A 108 -16.30 5.75 -20.24
CA VAL A 108 -16.58 5.21 -18.91
C VAL A 108 -18.07 4.88 -18.76
N THR A 109 -18.36 3.62 -18.47
CA THR A 109 -19.69 3.15 -18.08
C THR A 109 -19.87 3.14 -16.56
N PRO A 110 -21.12 3.15 -16.04
CA PRO A 110 -21.37 2.99 -14.61
C PRO A 110 -20.70 1.74 -14.01
N ALA A 111 -20.77 0.60 -14.70
CA ALA A 111 -20.15 -0.64 -14.25
C ALA A 111 -18.62 -0.54 -14.19
N TYR A 112 -17.99 0.12 -15.16
CA TYR A 112 -16.55 0.37 -15.14
C TYR A 112 -16.15 1.33 -13.99
N TRP A 113 -16.97 2.36 -13.76
CA TRP A 113 -16.81 3.26 -12.61
C TRP A 113 -16.83 2.48 -11.28
N ASP A 114 -17.86 1.66 -11.07
CA ASP A 114 -18.03 0.90 -9.82
C ASP A 114 -16.85 -0.06 -9.59
N ASP A 115 -16.39 -0.73 -10.63
CA ASP A 115 -15.24 -1.61 -10.59
C ASP A 115 -13.94 -0.86 -10.24
N ARG A 116 -13.68 0.29 -10.90
CA ARG A 116 -12.49 1.10 -10.62
C ARG A 116 -12.49 1.68 -9.21
N MET A 117 -13.64 2.12 -8.70
CA MET A 117 -13.78 2.56 -7.31
C MET A 117 -13.63 1.40 -6.32
N ALA A 118 -14.12 0.22 -6.66
CA ALA A 118 -13.98 -0.96 -5.83
C ALA A 118 -12.51 -1.32 -5.60
N VAL A 119 -11.71 -1.40 -6.68
CA VAL A 119 -10.30 -1.81 -6.60
C VAL A 119 -9.36 -0.71 -6.09
N ASN A 120 -9.69 0.59 -6.27
CA ASN A 120 -8.78 1.68 -5.93
C ASN A 120 -9.12 2.42 -4.63
N LEU A 121 -10.32 2.21 -4.05
CA LEU A 121 -10.79 2.95 -2.87
C LEU A 121 -11.61 2.09 -1.90
N ARG A 122 -12.70 1.45 -2.38
CA ARG A 122 -13.70 0.80 -1.52
C ARG A 122 -13.10 -0.25 -0.60
N HIS A 123 -12.21 -1.10 -1.11
CA HIS A 123 -11.59 -2.17 -0.34
C HIS A 123 -10.83 -1.64 0.89
N ALA A 124 -10.18 -0.47 0.79
CA ALA A 124 -9.42 0.11 1.88
C ALA A 124 -10.30 0.46 3.09
N PHE A 125 -11.51 0.99 2.84
CA PHE A 125 -12.47 1.27 3.90
C PHE A 125 -12.85 -0.01 4.67
N PHE A 126 -13.20 -1.06 3.94
CA PHE A 126 -13.63 -2.32 4.57
C PHE A 126 -12.48 -3.09 5.23
N ALA A 127 -11.26 -2.97 4.73
CA ALA A 127 -10.08 -3.50 5.41
C ALA A 127 -9.82 -2.78 6.74
N MET A 128 -9.90 -1.45 6.76
CA MET A 128 -9.81 -0.67 8.01
C MET A 128 -10.87 -1.08 9.02
N GLN A 129 -12.12 -1.25 8.56
CA GLN A 129 -13.23 -1.71 9.40
C GLN A 129 -12.97 -3.11 9.99
N ALA A 130 -12.34 -4.00 9.21
CA ALA A 130 -12.05 -5.37 9.64
C ALA A 130 -10.93 -5.42 10.70
N VAL A 131 -9.89 -4.59 10.59
CA VAL A 131 -8.73 -4.64 11.52
C VAL A 131 -8.90 -3.73 12.75
N ALA A 132 -9.71 -2.67 12.66
CA ALA A 132 -9.83 -1.66 13.72
C ALA A 132 -10.24 -2.24 15.10
N PRO A 133 -11.14 -3.23 15.22
CA PRO A 133 -11.48 -3.81 16.51
C PRO A 133 -10.29 -4.48 17.23
N GLY A 134 -9.46 -5.24 16.49
CA GLY A 134 -8.25 -5.86 17.03
C GLY A 134 -7.20 -4.84 17.45
N MET A 135 -6.98 -3.81 16.61
CA MET A 135 -6.09 -2.69 16.95
C MET A 135 -6.56 -1.92 18.19
N ALA A 136 -7.86 -1.63 18.29
CA ALA A 136 -8.44 -0.95 19.45
C ALA A 136 -8.30 -1.77 20.73
N LYS A 137 -8.52 -3.09 20.68
CA LYS A 137 -8.30 -4.02 21.79
C LYS A 137 -6.83 -4.03 22.22
N ALA A 138 -5.89 -3.92 21.28
CA ALA A 138 -4.46 -3.85 21.57
C ALA A 138 -4.01 -2.45 22.05
N GLY A 139 -4.87 -1.42 21.97
CA GLY A 139 -4.54 -0.04 22.32
C GLY A 139 -3.49 0.59 21.40
N ARG A 140 -3.32 0.08 20.19
CA ARG A 140 -2.37 0.57 19.18
C ARG A 140 -2.69 0.05 17.79
N GLY A 141 -2.34 0.83 16.77
CA GLY A 141 -2.44 0.40 15.37
C GLY A 141 -1.81 1.43 14.43
N SER A 142 -1.39 0.97 13.26
CA SER A 142 -0.96 1.83 12.17
C SER A 142 -1.58 1.39 10.84
N ILE A 143 -2.30 2.31 10.21
CA ILE A 143 -2.92 2.10 8.90
C ILE A 143 -2.23 3.02 7.90
N ILE A 144 -1.76 2.45 6.79
CA ILE A 144 -1.05 3.14 5.72
C ILE A 144 -1.84 2.94 4.44
N ASN A 145 -2.38 4.02 3.91
CA ASN A 145 -3.13 4.02 2.65
C ASN A 145 -2.25 4.53 1.51
N LEU A 146 -2.05 3.71 0.46
CA LEU A 146 -1.28 4.13 -0.70
C LEU A 146 -2.10 5.10 -1.57
N GLY A 147 -1.65 6.36 -1.59
CA GLY A 147 -2.09 7.39 -2.50
C GLY A 147 -1.42 7.28 -3.88
N SER A 148 -1.29 8.41 -4.55
CA SER A 148 -0.50 8.63 -5.77
C SER A 148 -0.36 10.13 -6.00
N ILE A 149 0.75 10.58 -6.58
CA ILE A 149 0.88 11.98 -7.04
C ILE A 149 0.07 12.24 -8.31
N SER A 150 -0.43 11.23 -9.03
CA SER A 150 -1.08 11.37 -10.33
C SER A 150 -2.14 12.47 -10.36
N TRP A 151 -3.00 12.55 -9.34
CA TRP A 151 -4.03 13.57 -9.24
C TRP A 151 -3.49 14.98 -8.96
N MET A 152 -2.27 15.10 -8.42
CA MET A 152 -1.60 16.37 -8.16
C MET A 152 -0.95 16.93 -9.42
N ILE A 153 -0.43 16.04 -10.27
CA ILE A 153 0.25 16.40 -11.52
C ILE A 153 -0.65 16.27 -12.75
N MET A 154 -1.93 15.92 -12.56
CA MET A 154 -2.94 15.81 -13.63
C MET A 154 -2.52 14.84 -14.74
N THR A 155 -2.22 13.59 -14.39
CA THR A 155 -1.77 12.58 -15.34
C THR A 155 -2.90 12.23 -16.33
N PRO A 156 -2.70 12.34 -17.65
CA PRO A 156 -3.76 12.08 -18.63
C PRO A 156 -4.21 10.60 -18.61
N GLN A 157 -5.46 10.37 -19.04
CA GLN A 157 -6.07 9.03 -19.21
C GLN A 157 -6.25 8.21 -17.92
N LEU A 158 -6.29 8.87 -16.75
CA LEU A 158 -6.48 8.22 -15.45
C LEU A 158 -7.60 8.82 -14.59
N PRO A 159 -8.71 9.35 -15.15
CA PRO A 159 -9.67 10.14 -14.36
C PRO A 159 -10.24 9.39 -13.16
N LEU A 160 -10.56 8.09 -13.29
CA LEU A 160 -11.11 7.31 -12.16
C LEU A 160 -10.06 6.91 -11.13
N TYR A 161 -8.84 6.58 -11.59
CA TYR A 161 -7.73 6.29 -10.70
C TYR A 161 -7.36 7.53 -9.87
N GLU A 162 -7.21 8.68 -10.50
CA GLU A 162 -6.92 9.95 -9.82
C GLU A 162 -8.01 10.34 -8.84
N THR A 163 -9.27 10.21 -9.24
CA THR A 163 -10.42 10.45 -8.34
C THR A 163 -10.33 9.56 -7.09
N ALA A 164 -10.07 8.27 -7.26
CA ALA A 164 -9.95 7.34 -6.14
C ALA A 164 -8.74 7.66 -5.26
N LYS A 165 -7.59 8.04 -5.85
CA LYS A 165 -6.36 8.36 -5.11
C LYS A 165 -6.45 9.71 -4.39
N ALA A 166 -7.15 10.70 -4.94
CA ALA A 166 -7.50 11.93 -4.23
C ALA A 166 -8.47 11.65 -3.06
N ALA A 167 -9.50 10.82 -3.29
CA ALA A 167 -10.44 10.41 -2.25
C ALA A 167 -9.77 9.61 -1.11
N MET A 168 -8.72 8.83 -1.40
CA MET A 168 -7.93 8.11 -0.40
C MET A 168 -7.33 9.05 0.66
N HIS A 169 -6.93 10.26 0.28
CA HIS A 169 -6.44 11.26 1.23
C HIS A 169 -7.56 11.74 2.17
N GLY A 170 -8.75 12.03 1.62
CA GLY A 170 -9.94 12.39 2.41
C GLY A 170 -10.33 11.26 3.37
N LEU A 171 -10.35 10.01 2.88
CA LEU A 171 -10.62 8.82 3.69
C LEU A 171 -9.60 8.66 4.83
N THR A 172 -8.30 8.85 4.54
CA THR A 172 -7.23 8.81 5.55
C THR A 172 -7.48 9.79 6.68
N ARG A 173 -7.80 11.04 6.37
CA ARG A 173 -8.06 12.09 7.38
C ARG A 173 -9.30 11.79 8.22
N SER A 174 -10.38 11.35 7.58
CA SER A 174 -11.62 10.98 8.26
C SER A 174 -11.38 9.82 9.23
N MET A 175 -10.77 8.73 8.76
CA MET A 175 -10.52 7.55 9.58
C MET A 175 -9.49 7.80 10.68
N ALA A 176 -8.52 8.69 10.48
CA ALA A 176 -7.60 9.12 11.53
C ALA A 176 -8.35 9.78 12.69
N ARG A 177 -9.40 10.57 12.39
CA ARG A 177 -10.24 11.20 13.42
C ARG A 177 -11.10 10.21 14.17
N GLU A 178 -11.70 9.25 13.44
CA GLU A 178 -12.57 8.22 14.02
C GLU A 178 -11.78 7.27 14.92
N LEU A 179 -10.62 6.80 14.46
CA LEU A 179 -9.85 5.74 15.11
C LEU A 179 -8.82 6.25 16.12
N GLY A 180 -8.49 7.55 16.09
CA GLY A 180 -7.42 8.13 16.90
C GLY A 180 -7.61 7.96 18.41
N LYS A 181 -8.86 7.99 18.92
CA LYS A 181 -9.15 7.75 20.34
C LYS A 181 -8.81 6.33 20.80
N SER A 182 -8.71 5.39 19.88
CA SER A 182 -8.27 4.02 20.12
C SER A 182 -6.76 3.83 19.89
N ALA A 183 -5.99 4.92 19.84
CA ALA A 183 -4.56 4.93 19.56
C ALA A 183 -4.18 4.29 18.21
N ILE A 184 -5.06 4.39 17.22
CA ILE A 184 -4.83 3.91 15.85
C ILE A 184 -4.48 5.13 14.98
N ARG A 185 -3.30 5.09 14.36
CA ARG A 185 -2.83 6.10 13.42
C ARG A 185 -3.24 5.73 12.00
N VAL A 186 -3.64 6.70 11.21
CA VAL A 186 -3.97 6.49 9.79
C VAL A 186 -3.25 7.56 8.98
N ASN A 187 -2.37 7.15 8.07
CA ASN A 187 -1.59 8.04 7.21
C ASN A 187 -1.69 7.62 5.74
N SER A 188 -1.48 8.57 4.85
CA SER A 188 -1.37 8.33 3.41
C SER A 188 0.09 8.35 2.99
N LEU A 189 0.54 7.30 2.32
CA LEU A 189 1.84 7.23 1.66
C LEU A 189 1.61 7.41 0.17
N VAL A 190 2.27 8.40 -0.44
CA VAL A 190 1.95 8.90 -1.78
C VAL A 190 3.17 8.72 -2.69
N PRO A 191 3.22 7.59 -3.42
CA PRO A 191 4.30 7.36 -4.37
C PRO A 191 4.22 8.28 -5.59
N GLY A 192 5.40 8.64 -6.11
CA GLY A 192 5.58 9.22 -7.44
C GLY A 192 5.52 8.18 -8.55
N ALA A 193 6.29 8.42 -9.61
CA ALA A 193 6.51 7.44 -10.66
C ALA A 193 7.50 6.37 -10.18
N ILE A 194 6.97 5.27 -9.68
CA ILE A 194 7.79 4.18 -9.13
C ILE A 194 8.16 3.20 -10.22
N ILE A 195 9.46 2.96 -10.38
CA ILE A 195 9.98 2.07 -11.41
C ILE A 195 9.77 0.61 -10.97
N THR A 196 8.73 0.01 -11.50
CA THR A 196 8.42 -1.41 -11.32
C THR A 196 8.53 -2.16 -12.64
N GLN A 197 8.69 -3.49 -12.60
CA GLN A 197 8.73 -4.31 -13.80
C GLN A 197 7.51 -4.09 -14.70
N ARG A 198 6.30 -4.03 -14.11
CA ARG A 198 5.07 -3.77 -14.84
C ARG A 198 5.06 -2.40 -15.53
N GLN A 199 5.59 -1.36 -14.89
CA GLN A 199 5.66 -0.03 -15.49
C GLN A 199 6.62 0.00 -16.68
N LEU A 200 7.78 -0.67 -16.57
CA LEU A 200 8.75 -0.80 -17.66
C LEU A 200 8.18 -1.57 -18.85
N GLU A 201 7.40 -2.62 -18.60
CA GLU A 201 6.80 -3.44 -19.66
C GLU A 201 5.64 -2.72 -20.39
N LEU A 202 4.87 -1.89 -19.70
CA LEU A 202 3.63 -1.33 -20.23
C LEU A 202 3.73 0.13 -20.68
N TRP A 203 4.54 0.96 -20.00
CA TRP A 203 4.42 2.40 -20.11
C TRP A 203 5.74 3.18 -20.21
N LEU A 204 6.85 2.64 -19.70
CA LEU A 204 8.10 3.39 -19.57
C LEU A 204 9.15 2.93 -20.56
N ASP A 205 9.51 3.82 -21.46
CA ASP A 205 10.68 3.74 -22.33
C ASP A 205 11.79 4.70 -21.83
N ASP A 206 12.94 4.70 -22.49
CA ASP A 206 14.08 5.57 -22.14
C ASP A 206 13.73 7.08 -22.15
N ALA A 207 12.82 7.50 -23.01
CA ALA A 207 12.39 8.90 -23.09
C ALA A 207 11.51 9.25 -21.89
N SER A 208 10.58 8.36 -21.54
CA SER A 208 9.71 8.48 -20.37
C SER A 208 10.52 8.54 -19.07
N LEU A 209 11.54 7.67 -18.94
CA LEU A 209 12.42 7.66 -17.76
C LEU A 209 13.19 8.97 -17.59
N LYS A 210 13.73 9.51 -18.67
CA LYS A 210 14.39 10.83 -18.67
C LYS A 210 13.41 11.96 -18.33
N GLY A 211 12.18 11.88 -18.85
CA GLY A 211 11.12 12.84 -18.52
C GLY A 211 10.78 12.82 -17.03
N ILE A 212 10.60 11.64 -16.44
CA ILE A 212 10.36 11.47 -15.01
C ILE A 212 11.49 12.08 -14.18
N GLU A 213 12.75 11.77 -14.52
CA GLU A 213 13.90 12.31 -13.80
C GLU A 213 14.00 13.84 -13.92
N ALA A 214 13.62 14.42 -15.05
CA ALA A 214 13.62 15.87 -15.26
C ALA A 214 12.56 16.62 -14.44
N GLU A 215 11.45 15.98 -14.11
CA GLU A 215 10.37 16.56 -13.28
C GLU A 215 10.66 16.48 -11.78
N GLN A 216 11.61 15.64 -11.36
CA GLN A 216 11.98 15.48 -9.95
C GLN A 216 13.00 16.52 -9.51
N ALA A 217 12.93 16.95 -8.24
CA ALA A 217 13.96 17.80 -7.65
C ALA A 217 15.26 17.02 -7.34
N LEU A 218 15.12 15.72 -7.04
CA LEU A 218 16.25 14.83 -6.80
C LEU A 218 16.65 14.12 -8.10
N ALA A 219 17.96 14.00 -8.35
CA ALA A 219 18.46 13.15 -9.43
C ALA A 219 18.21 11.67 -9.15
N GLY A 220 17.95 10.90 -10.20
CA GLY A 220 17.68 9.48 -10.14
C GLY A 220 16.20 9.15 -10.14
N LEU A 221 15.90 7.86 -10.17
CA LEU A 221 14.53 7.32 -10.24
C LEU A 221 14.10 6.76 -8.88
N VAL A 222 12.79 6.76 -8.64
CA VAL A 222 12.22 6.23 -7.39
C VAL A 222 11.84 4.77 -7.57
N TYR A 223 12.25 3.92 -6.63
CA TYR A 223 12.03 2.48 -6.67
C TYR A 223 11.09 2.01 -5.53
N PRO A 224 10.52 0.79 -5.63
CA PRO A 224 9.64 0.23 -4.60
C PRO A 224 10.23 0.27 -3.19
N ASP A 225 11.55 0.10 -3.05
CA ASP A 225 12.24 0.15 -1.76
C ASP A 225 12.19 1.53 -1.10
N ASP A 226 12.16 2.61 -1.88
CA ASP A 226 12.04 3.97 -1.33
C ASP A 226 10.68 4.17 -0.67
N VAL A 227 9.62 3.63 -1.29
CA VAL A 227 8.26 3.62 -0.71
C VAL A 227 8.22 2.76 0.56
N SER A 228 8.85 1.57 0.53
CA SER A 228 8.87 0.65 1.66
C SER A 228 9.58 1.24 2.89
N ARG A 229 10.66 2.01 2.71
CA ARG A 229 11.34 2.70 3.83
C ARG A 229 10.40 3.63 4.59
N MET A 230 9.60 4.42 3.87
CA MET A 230 8.62 5.31 4.49
C MET A 230 7.49 4.51 5.14
N ALA A 231 7.03 3.42 4.53
CA ALA A 231 6.01 2.54 5.11
C ALA A 231 6.48 1.93 6.44
N LEU A 232 7.74 1.45 6.52
CA LEU A 232 8.32 0.93 7.76
C LEU A 232 8.34 2.00 8.87
N PHE A 233 8.77 3.22 8.56
CA PHE A 233 8.74 4.34 9.51
C PHE A 233 7.33 4.64 10.00
N LEU A 234 6.35 4.72 9.08
CA LEU A 234 4.95 5.00 9.43
C LEU A 234 4.31 3.85 10.25
N ALA A 235 4.77 2.63 10.08
CA ALA A 235 4.32 1.48 10.87
C ALA A 235 4.96 1.46 12.26
N ALA A 236 6.21 1.90 12.39
CA ALA A 236 7.01 1.83 13.61
C ALA A 236 6.50 2.80 14.69
N GLN A 237 6.95 2.56 15.94
CA GLN A 237 6.62 3.42 17.07
C GLN A 237 7.29 4.79 16.98
N ASP A 238 8.33 4.95 16.17
CA ASP A 238 9.01 6.22 15.89
C ASP A 238 8.07 7.28 15.30
N SER A 239 6.97 6.86 14.69
CA SER A 239 5.91 7.73 14.16
C SER A 239 4.66 7.81 15.06
N ALA A 240 4.79 7.53 16.37
CA ALA A 240 3.67 7.40 17.32
C ALA A 240 2.71 8.60 17.37
N MET A 241 3.20 9.82 17.12
CA MET A 241 2.40 11.04 17.10
C MET A 241 2.10 11.58 15.71
N ILE A 242 2.27 10.72 14.67
CA ILE A 242 2.00 11.08 13.27
C ILE A 242 0.73 10.38 12.81
N SER A 243 -0.32 11.15 12.54
CA SER A 243 -1.60 10.66 12.01
C SER A 243 -2.29 11.72 11.16
N ALA A 244 -3.15 11.31 10.23
CA ALA A 244 -3.86 12.17 9.28
C ALA A 244 -2.95 12.92 8.30
N GLN A 245 -1.70 12.48 8.11
CA GLN A 245 -0.71 13.13 7.27
C GLN A 245 -0.58 12.42 5.92
N GLN A 246 -0.02 13.15 4.97
CA GLN A 246 0.33 12.70 3.64
C GLN A 246 1.85 12.80 3.47
N PHE A 247 2.48 11.68 3.06
CA PHE A 247 3.92 11.58 2.89
C PHE A 247 4.23 11.22 1.44
N LEU A 248 4.83 12.16 0.72
CA LEU A 248 5.23 11.96 -0.67
C LEU A 248 6.59 11.24 -0.72
N VAL A 249 6.68 10.26 -1.64
CA VAL A 249 7.92 9.58 -2.01
C VAL A 249 8.00 9.64 -3.54
N ASP A 250 8.42 10.78 -4.06
CA ASP A 250 8.29 11.15 -5.47
C ASP A 250 9.50 11.90 -6.03
N GLY A 251 10.60 11.97 -5.28
CA GLY A 251 11.77 12.72 -5.67
C GLY A 251 11.58 14.25 -5.65
N GLY A 252 10.49 14.74 -5.04
CA GLY A 252 10.16 16.17 -5.02
C GLY A 252 9.42 16.66 -6.26
N TRP A 253 8.65 15.80 -6.92
CA TRP A 253 7.93 16.14 -8.16
C TRP A 253 6.67 16.97 -7.88
N ALA A 254 5.73 16.43 -7.09
CA ALA A 254 4.37 16.99 -7.02
C ALA A 254 4.26 18.35 -6.30
N ASN A 255 5.22 18.69 -5.46
CA ASN A 255 5.24 19.94 -4.68
C ASN A 255 6.55 20.74 -4.89
N GLY A 256 7.21 20.48 -6.00
CA GLY A 256 8.42 21.19 -6.41
C GLY A 256 8.14 22.56 -7.01
#